data_b90e5bd679b351db937ad686d58783cc
#
_entry.id   b90e5bd679b351db937ad686d58783cc
#
_cell.length_a   1.000
_cell.length_b   1.000
_cell.length_c   1.000
_cell.angle_alpha   90.00
_cell.angle_beta   90.00
_cell.angle_gamma   90.00
#
_symmetry.space_group_name_H-M   'P 1'
#
loop_
_entity.id
_entity.type
_entity.pdbx_description
1 polymer ?
#
loop_
_entity_poly.entity_id
_entity_poly.type
_entity_poly.pdbx_seq_one_letter_code
_entity_poly.pdbx_strand_id
1 'polypeptide(L)'
;MPNPYFKFKQFTVCHDRCAMKVGTDGVLVGAWAELPEEGRVLDLGTGTGLIALMAAQRCQAPVCGIDVDEAAVEQALENVAASPWADRIRIWKQDVREMQAETDGVFDAIVSNPPYFTEKVLCPDRQRNAARHTDGLDFDELLEAVCRLLTERGVFSVVLPSDAGRDFIGLALRHRLYLKRQTWVHTKPGIAPKRVLMAFTKELVPSSETDHLTIETEPRVHSPEYLALVKDFYLYL
;
A
#
# COMPACT_ATOMS: atom_id res chain seq x y z
N MET A 1 -28.06 6.02 -1.84
CA MET A 1 -26.73 6.64 -2.05
C MET A 1 -25.68 5.67 -1.56
N PRO A 2 -24.51 5.55 -2.16
CA PRO A 2 -23.44 4.73 -1.60
C PRO A 2 -23.05 5.28 -0.23
N ASN A 3 -22.69 4.38 0.71
CA ASN A 3 -22.31 4.77 2.05
C ASN A 3 -21.07 5.68 2.00
N PRO A 4 -21.06 6.87 2.64
CA PRO A 4 -19.95 7.81 2.60
C PRO A 4 -18.77 7.41 3.50
N TYR A 5 -18.92 6.37 4.33
CA TYR A 5 -17.90 5.89 5.25
C TYR A 5 -17.87 4.36 5.33
N PHE A 6 -16.75 3.83 5.83
CA PHE A 6 -16.60 2.43 6.22
C PHE A 6 -16.20 2.35 7.70
N LYS A 7 -16.89 1.53 8.47
CA LYS A 7 -16.62 1.37 9.90
C LYS A 7 -15.84 0.09 10.18
N PHE A 8 -14.66 0.25 10.77
CA PHE A 8 -13.83 -0.81 11.31
C PHE A 8 -14.09 -1.00 12.83
N LYS A 9 -13.45 -1.98 13.45
CA LYS A 9 -13.60 -2.25 14.89
C LYS A 9 -13.16 -1.09 15.77
N GLN A 10 -12.03 -0.44 15.40
CA GLN A 10 -11.40 0.58 16.24
C GLN A 10 -11.46 1.99 15.64
N PHE A 11 -11.80 2.14 14.35
CA PHE A 11 -11.85 3.42 13.66
C PHE A 11 -12.89 3.43 12.54
N THR A 12 -13.19 4.60 12.04
CA THR A 12 -14.07 4.80 10.88
C THR A 12 -13.33 5.58 9.82
N VAL A 13 -13.51 5.22 8.56
CA VAL A 13 -12.92 5.92 7.40
C VAL A 13 -14.02 6.52 6.57
N CYS A 14 -14.11 7.86 6.55
CA CYS A 14 -14.90 8.59 5.57
C CYS A 14 -14.16 8.60 4.23
N HIS A 15 -14.90 8.47 3.11
CA HIS A 15 -14.31 8.37 1.78
C HIS A 15 -15.14 9.04 0.69
N ASP A 16 -15.92 10.04 1.06
CA ASP A 16 -16.81 10.76 0.16
C ASP A 16 -16.11 11.85 -0.68
N ARG A 17 -14.91 12.28 -0.27
CA ARG A 17 -14.07 13.26 -0.99
C ARG A 17 -12.90 12.63 -1.75
N CYS A 18 -12.60 11.36 -1.54
CA CYS A 18 -11.50 10.68 -2.21
C CYS A 18 -11.96 10.00 -3.50
N ALA A 19 -11.09 10.04 -4.50
CA ALA A 19 -11.31 9.31 -5.77
C ALA A 19 -11.43 7.80 -5.55
N MET A 20 -10.62 7.24 -4.64
CA MET A 20 -10.68 5.82 -4.25
C MET A 20 -11.39 5.67 -2.90
N LYS A 21 -12.42 4.84 -2.88
CA LYS A 21 -13.10 4.42 -1.65
C LYS A 21 -12.30 3.35 -0.92
N VAL A 22 -12.66 3.10 0.36
CA VAL A 22 -12.18 1.92 1.07
C VAL A 22 -12.43 0.67 0.23
N GLY A 23 -11.37 -0.01 -0.14
CA GLY A 23 -11.39 -1.20 -0.97
C GLY A 23 -10.61 -2.36 -0.35
N THR A 24 -10.86 -3.57 -0.87
CA THR A 24 -10.20 -4.79 -0.39
C THR A 24 -8.68 -4.71 -0.50
N ASP A 25 -8.15 -4.07 -1.54
CA ASP A 25 -6.70 -3.98 -1.80
C ASP A 25 -5.98 -3.22 -0.67
N GLY A 26 -6.51 -2.05 -0.26
CA GLY A 26 -5.95 -1.28 0.85
C GLY A 26 -6.02 -2.02 2.18
N VAL A 27 -7.13 -2.74 2.46
CA VAL A 27 -7.24 -3.56 3.67
C VAL A 27 -6.27 -4.73 3.64
N LEU A 28 -6.12 -5.41 2.50
CA LEU A 28 -5.19 -6.53 2.34
C LEU A 28 -3.76 -6.09 2.63
N VAL A 29 -3.27 -5.06 1.94
CA VAL A 29 -1.88 -4.60 2.14
C VAL A 29 -1.68 -4.01 3.53
N GLY A 30 -2.63 -3.24 4.06
CA GLY A 30 -2.56 -2.68 5.41
C GLY A 30 -2.55 -3.73 6.51
N ALA A 31 -3.24 -4.86 6.32
CA ALA A 31 -3.21 -5.99 7.25
C ALA A 31 -1.96 -6.88 7.08
N TRP A 32 -1.45 -7.02 5.84
CA TRP A 32 -0.39 -7.94 5.48
C TRP A 32 1.03 -7.35 5.62
N ALA A 33 1.19 -6.03 5.45
CA ALA A 33 2.49 -5.36 5.45
C ALA A 33 3.30 -5.66 6.71
N GLU A 34 4.62 -5.81 6.55
CA GLU A 34 5.54 -5.89 7.67
C GLU A 34 5.75 -4.48 8.24
N LEU A 35 5.51 -4.33 9.53
CA LEU A 35 5.68 -3.06 10.23
C LEU A 35 6.73 -3.21 11.33
N PRO A 36 7.56 -2.18 11.57
CA PRO A 36 8.56 -2.21 12.62
C PRO A 36 7.92 -2.05 14.00
N GLU A 37 8.53 -2.59 15.03
CA GLU A 37 8.17 -2.29 16.42
C GLU A 37 8.58 -0.86 16.80
N GLU A 38 9.78 -0.46 16.36
CA GLU A 38 10.35 0.88 16.50
C GLU A 38 10.78 1.40 15.14
N GLY A 39 10.86 2.73 14.97
CA GLY A 39 11.22 3.37 13.71
C GLY A 39 10.08 4.20 13.14
N ARG A 40 10.01 4.35 11.81
CA ARG A 40 9.02 5.19 11.13
C ARG A 40 8.33 4.43 10.00
N VAL A 41 7.04 4.66 9.84
CA VAL A 41 6.22 4.07 8.77
C VAL A 41 5.77 5.16 7.81
N LEU A 42 5.82 4.91 6.50
CA LEU A 42 5.26 5.76 5.45
C LEU A 42 4.12 5.03 4.72
N ASP A 43 2.95 5.63 4.71
CA ASP A 43 1.83 5.30 3.81
C ASP A 43 1.93 6.21 2.58
N LEU A 44 2.41 5.64 1.47
CA LEU A 44 2.69 6.36 0.22
C LEU A 44 1.47 6.30 -0.69
N GLY A 45 0.87 7.47 -0.98
CA GLY A 45 -0.43 7.57 -1.62
C GLY A 45 -1.55 7.23 -0.64
N THR A 46 -1.57 7.95 0.51
CA THR A 46 -2.41 7.60 1.66
C THR A 46 -3.92 7.64 1.38
N GLY A 47 -4.35 8.41 0.38
CA GLY A 47 -5.74 8.55 0.02
C GLY A 47 -6.61 8.95 1.22
N THR A 48 -7.47 8.06 1.65
CA THR A 48 -8.35 8.26 2.84
C THR A 48 -7.64 8.13 4.18
N GLY A 49 -6.35 7.80 4.22
CA GLY A 49 -5.61 7.49 5.45
C GLY A 49 -5.83 6.05 5.95
N LEU A 50 -6.46 5.18 5.16
CA LEU A 50 -6.81 3.81 5.57
C LEU A 50 -5.58 3.02 6.03
N ILE A 51 -4.52 2.96 5.20
CA ILE A 51 -3.32 2.18 5.50
C ILE A 51 -2.58 2.78 6.69
N ALA A 52 -2.50 4.12 6.78
CA ALA A 52 -1.91 4.80 7.93
C ALA A 52 -2.62 4.45 9.25
N LEU A 53 -3.96 4.43 9.26
CA LEU A 53 -4.77 4.05 10.42
C LEU A 53 -4.57 2.57 10.78
N MET A 54 -4.54 1.68 9.77
CA MET A 54 -4.29 0.26 9.98
C MET A 54 -2.88 0.00 10.53
N ALA A 55 -1.87 0.74 10.04
CA ALA A 55 -0.50 0.67 10.54
C ALA A 55 -0.43 1.12 12.00
N ALA A 56 -1.05 2.25 12.35
CA ALA A 56 -1.06 2.77 13.71
C ALA A 56 -1.79 1.85 14.71
N GLN A 57 -2.79 1.07 14.25
CA GLN A 57 -3.42 0.02 15.07
C GLN A 57 -2.47 -1.14 15.35
N ARG A 58 -1.56 -1.48 14.42
CA ARG A 58 -0.72 -2.68 14.47
C ARG A 58 0.66 -2.45 15.12
N CYS A 59 1.18 -1.23 15.11
CA CYS A 59 2.50 -0.91 15.68
C CYS A 59 2.44 0.35 16.56
N GLN A 60 3.50 0.60 17.32
CA GLN A 60 3.66 1.81 18.13
C GLN A 60 4.49 2.89 17.42
N ALA A 61 5.07 2.58 16.28
CA ALA A 61 5.88 3.52 15.50
C ALA A 61 5.07 4.74 15.04
N PRO A 62 5.68 5.94 14.93
CA PRO A 62 5.11 7.07 14.23
C PRO A 62 4.78 6.73 12.78
N VAL A 63 3.58 7.10 12.33
CA VAL A 63 3.10 6.86 10.97
C VAL A 63 3.00 8.17 10.23
N CYS A 64 3.52 8.22 9.02
CA CYS A 64 3.40 9.32 8.09
C CYS A 64 2.55 8.89 6.91
N GLY A 65 1.67 9.75 6.42
CA GLY A 65 0.92 9.53 5.19
C GLY A 65 1.06 10.71 4.26
N ILE A 66 1.30 10.46 2.99
CA ILE A 66 1.42 11.51 1.97
C ILE A 66 0.53 11.22 0.78
N ASP A 67 0.01 12.27 0.18
CA ASP A 67 -0.72 12.22 -1.09
C ASP A 67 -0.49 13.52 -1.87
N VAL A 68 -0.61 13.47 -3.19
CA VAL A 68 -0.55 14.65 -4.06
C VAL A 68 -1.91 15.36 -4.16
N ASP A 69 -3.00 14.62 -3.92
CA ASP A 69 -4.36 15.15 -3.96
C ASP A 69 -4.74 15.80 -2.64
N GLU A 70 -5.00 17.10 -2.67
CA GLU A 70 -5.37 17.90 -1.51
C GLU A 70 -6.67 17.43 -0.85
N ALA A 71 -7.68 17.04 -1.65
CA ALA A 71 -8.94 16.54 -1.11
C ALA A 71 -8.77 15.20 -0.37
N ALA A 72 -7.86 14.33 -0.86
CA ALA A 72 -7.49 13.11 -0.17
C ALA A 72 -6.78 13.41 1.16
N VAL A 73 -5.84 14.35 1.18
CA VAL A 73 -5.13 14.79 2.40
C VAL A 73 -6.10 15.35 3.43
N GLU A 74 -7.02 16.23 3.04
CA GLU A 74 -8.06 16.76 3.95
C GLU A 74 -8.92 15.64 4.53
N GLN A 75 -9.35 14.68 3.70
CA GLN A 75 -10.14 13.55 4.16
C GLN A 75 -9.35 12.65 5.12
N ALA A 76 -8.07 12.38 4.83
CA ALA A 76 -7.20 11.60 5.70
C ALA A 76 -6.98 12.30 7.04
N LEU A 77 -6.75 13.61 7.05
CA LEU A 77 -6.60 14.39 8.29
C LEU A 77 -7.85 14.31 9.18
N GLU A 78 -9.06 14.39 8.60
CA GLU A 78 -10.31 14.24 9.36
C GLU A 78 -10.45 12.81 9.93
N ASN A 79 -10.15 11.79 9.13
CA ASN A 79 -10.19 10.39 9.57
C ASN A 79 -9.19 10.13 10.70
N VAL A 80 -7.96 10.65 10.58
CA VAL A 80 -6.93 10.55 11.61
C VAL A 80 -7.34 11.28 12.88
N ALA A 81 -7.85 12.51 12.79
CA ALA A 81 -8.30 13.30 13.95
C ALA A 81 -9.43 12.61 14.73
N ALA A 82 -10.28 11.83 14.04
CA ALA A 82 -11.36 11.05 14.64
C ALA A 82 -10.91 9.67 15.17
N SER A 83 -9.64 9.30 15.01
CA SER A 83 -9.10 8.00 15.40
C SER A 83 -8.44 8.02 16.79
N PRO A 84 -8.23 6.85 17.42
CA PRO A 84 -7.47 6.75 18.68
C PRO A 84 -5.97 7.09 18.56
N TRP A 85 -5.44 7.29 17.33
CA TRP A 85 -4.00 7.45 17.05
C TRP A 85 -3.65 8.81 16.44
N ALA A 86 -4.48 9.82 16.65
CA ALA A 86 -4.31 11.17 16.11
C ALA A 86 -2.96 11.82 16.51
N ASP A 87 -2.40 11.44 17.64
CA ASP A 87 -1.12 11.90 18.16
C ASP A 87 0.11 11.27 17.47
N ARG A 88 -0.08 10.08 16.85
CA ARG A 88 1.01 9.29 16.23
C ARG A 88 0.99 9.31 14.71
N ILE A 89 -0.08 9.80 14.08
CA ILE A 89 -0.21 9.84 12.61
C ILE A 89 -0.07 11.28 12.14
N ARG A 90 0.78 11.50 11.15
CA ARG A 90 0.95 12.79 10.48
C ARG A 90 0.64 12.63 8.99
N ILE A 91 -0.25 13.47 8.47
CA ILE A 91 -0.66 13.48 7.05
C ILE A 91 -0.35 14.85 6.47
N TRP A 92 0.24 14.87 5.26
CA TRP A 92 0.45 16.13 4.54
C TRP A 92 0.48 15.90 3.03
N LYS A 93 0.22 16.98 2.29
CA LYS A 93 0.31 17.00 0.84
C LYS A 93 1.77 17.00 0.41
N GLN A 94 2.17 15.97 -0.33
CA GLN A 94 3.54 15.84 -0.81
C GLN A 94 3.61 14.92 -2.02
N ASP A 95 4.39 15.33 -3.01
CA ASP A 95 4.83 14.45 -4.08
C ASP A 95 6.07 13.67 -3.60
N VAL A 96 6.01 12.36 -3.61
CA VAL A 96 7.13 11.51 -3.17
C VAL A 96 8.38 11.69 -4.02
N ARG A 97 8.24 12.14 -5.28
CA ARG A 97 9.37 12.44 -6.18
C ARG A 97 10.24 13.57 -5.64
N GLU A 98 9.66 14.49 -4.89
CA GLU A 98 10.34 15.66 -4.30
C GLU A 98 10.96 15.37 -2.93
N MET A 99 10.56 14.28 -2.25
CA MET A 99 11.08 13.93 -0.93
C MET A 99 12.55 13.51 -0.99
N GLN A 100 13.33 13.94 0.00
CA GLN A 100 14.75 13.63 0.15
C GLN A 100 15.02 13.03 1.53
N ALA A 101 15.89 12.03 1.59
CA ALA A 101 16.24 11.37 2.86
C ALA A 101 16.87 12.35 3.88
N GLU A 102 17.58 13.36 3.41
CA GLU A 102 18.26 14.35 4.24
C GLU A 102 17.30 15.33 4.94
N THR A 103 16.19 15.68 4.29
CA THR A 103 15.21 16.65 4.81
C THR A 103 13.99 15.99 5.42
N ASP A 104 13.49 14.91 4.82
CA ASP A 104 12.26 14.24 5.22
C ASP A 104 12.52 13.02 6.10
N GLY A 105 13.80 12.59 6.13
CA GLY A 105 14.26 11.40 6.83
C GLY A 105 13.95 10.12 6.07
N VAL A 106 14.27 9.01 6.71
CA VAL A 106 14.06 7.66 6.16
C VAL A 106 13.02 6.90 6.95
N PHE A 107 12.51 5.81 6.36
CA PHE A 107 11.43 5.00 6.91
C PHE A 107 11.84 3.54 7.00
N ASP A 108 11.43 2.86 8.06
CA ASP A 108 11.70 1.44 8.29
C ASP A 108 10.64 0.54 7.64
N ALA A 109 9.46 1.10 7.40
CA ALA A 109 8.46 0.49 6.53
C ALA A 109 7.86 1.54 5.60
N ILE A 110 7.70 1.18 4.33
CA ILE A 110 6.92 1.94 3.35
C ILE A 110 5.80 1.02 2.85
N VAL A 111 4.57 1.50 2.87
CA VAL A 111 3.41 0.74 2.38
C VAL A 111 2.72 1.55 1.30
N SER A 112 2.30 0.91 0.22
CA SER A 112 1.57 1.58 -0.85
C SER A 112 0.50 0.69 -1.49
N ASN A 113 -0.61 1.31 -1.82
CA ASN A 113 -1.62 0.82 -2.75
C ASN A 113 -1.70 1.81 -3.92
N PRO A 114 -0.72 1.78 -4.84
CA PRO A 114 -0.63 2.78 -5.89
C PRO A 114 -1.79 2.65 -6.88
N PRO A 115 -2.18 3.74 -7.58
CA PRO A 115 -3.18 3.67 -8.62
C PRO A 115 -2.68 2.76 -9.75
N TYR A 116 -3.55 1.85 -10.24
CA TYR A 116 -3.20 0.91 -11.30
C TYR A 116 -3.32 1.57 -12.68
N PHE A 117 -2.20 1.82 -13.32
CA PHE A 117 -2.17 2.28 -14.71
C PHE A 117 -2.23 1.08 -15.67
N THR A 118 -3.42 0.53 -15.91
CA THR A 118 -3.65 -0.66 -16.74
C THR A 118 -3.31 -0.47 -18.22
N GLU A 119 -2.99 0.73 -18.68
CA GLU A 119 -2.72 0.99 -20.12
C GLU A 119 -1.25 1.31 -20.46
N LYS A 120 -0.31 1.35 -19.47
CA LYS A 120 1.06 1.83 -19.71
C LYS A 120 2.18 0.79 -19.57
N VAL A 121 1.89 -0.43 -19.12
CA VAL A 121 2.93 -1.43 -18.81
C VAL A 121 3.63 -2.01 -20.05
N LEU A 122 3.09 -1.83 -21.26
CA LEU A 122 3.59 -2.52 -22.46
C LEU A 122 3.79 -1.62 -23.69
N CYS A 123 4.17 -0.35 -23.58
CA CYS A 123 4.60 0.41 -24.76
C CYS A 123 6.14 0.51 -24.84
N PRO A 124 6.80 -0.21 -25.78
CA PRO A 124 8.27 -0.13 -25.97
C PRO A 124 8.75 1.21 -26.53
N ASP A 125 7.88 2.15 -26.81
CA ASP A 125 8.21 3.37 -27.55
C ASP A 125 8.39 4.58 -26.61
N ARG A 126 9.64 4.84 -26.22
CA ARG A 126 10.03 5.99 -25.39
C ARG A 126 9.60 7.36 -25.93
N GLN A 127 9.41 7.50 -27.25
CA GLN A 127 9.03 8.78 -27.86
C GLN A 127 7.53 9.11 -27.71
N ARG A 128 6.65 8.12 -27.54
CA ARG A 128 5.24 8.34 -27.23
C ARG A 128 4.99 8.66 -25.75
N ASN A 129 5.92 8.30 -24.88
CA ASN A 129 5.82 8.59 -23.46
C ASN A 129 6.03 10.08 -23.13
N ALA A 130 6.86 10.80 -23.90
CA ALA A 130 7.10 12.24 -23.67
C ALA A 130 5.87 13.14 -23.87
N ALA A 131 4.87 12.69 -24.64
CA ALA A 131 3.63 13.46 -24.89
C ALA A 131 2.48 13.11 -23.91
N ARG A 132 2.70 12.17 -22.97
CA ARG A 132 1.70 11.69 -22.00
C ARG A 132 2.17 11.79 -20.55
N HIS A 133 3.16 12.65 -20.28
CA HIS A 133 3.52 13.05 -18.91
C HIS A 133 2.41 13.92 -18.30
N THR A 134 1.27 13.33 -18.04
CA THR A 134 0.20 13.92 -17.26
C THR A 134 -0.05 13.07 -16.02
N ASP A 135 0.39 13.60 -14.89
CA ASP A 135 -0.20 13.53 -13.55
C ASP A 135 -0.21 12.19 -12.78
N GLY A 136 0.57 11.15 -13.12
CA GLY A 136 0.61 9.93 -12.31
C GLY A 136 2.03 9.46 -12.02
N LEU A 137 2.27 8.99 -10.78
CA LEU A 137 3.50 8.33 -10.36
C LEU A 137 3.64 6.98 -11.07
N ASP A 138 4.65 6.79 -11.93
CA ASP A 138 4.90 5.49 -12.52
C ASP A 138 5.66 4.55 -11.58
N PHE A 139 5.77 3.26 -11.95
CA PHE A 139 6.43 2.29 -11.08
C PHE A 139 7.94 2.50 -10.93
N ASP A 140 8.60 3.08 -11.92
CA ASP A 140 10.03 3.38 -11.87
C ASP A 140 10.28 4.54 -10.89
N GLU A 141 9.50 5.62 -11.00
CA GLU A 141 9.50 6.76 -10.08
C GLU A 141 9.15 6.34 -8.64
N LEU A 142 8.15 5.45 -8.47
CA LEU A 142 7.78 4.88 -7.18
C LEU A 142 8.96 4.14 -6.54
N LEU A 143 9.61 3.24 -7.29
CA LEU A 143 10.72 2.42 -6.80
C LEU A 143 11.97 3.26 -6.53
N GLU A 144 12.23 4.29 -7.33
CA GLU A 144 13.30 5.26 -7.08
C GLU A 144 13.08 5.99 -5.76
N ALA A 145 11.86 6.51 -5.53
CA ALA A 145 11.50 7.18 -4.29
C ALA A 145 11.59 6.23 -3.08
N VAL A 146 11.08 5.00 -3.20
CA VAL A 146 11.20 3.97 -2.17
C VAL A 146 12.67 3.68 -1.87
N CYS A 147 13.52 3.50 -2.88
CA CYS A 147 14.94 3.24 -2.69
C CYS A 147 15.64 4.39 -1.94
N ARG A 148 15.27 5.64 -2.23
CA ARG A 148 15.81 6.84 -1.58
C ARG A 148 15.38 6.95 -0.12
N LEU A 149 14.11 6.63 0.19
CA LEU A 149 13.49 6.88 1.49
C LEU A 149 13.48 5.67 2.44
N LEU A 150 13.71 4.46 1.95
CA LEU A 150 13.74 3.25 2.78
C LEU A 150 15.08 3.13 3.52
N THR A 151 15.06 2.74 4.79
CA THR A 151 16.29 2.38 5.51
C THR A 151 16.92 1.11 4.92
N GLU A 152 18.18 0.83 5.22
CA GLU A 152 18.88 -0.36 4.71
C GLU A 152 18.19 -1.67 5.09
N ARG A 153 17.60 -1.75 6.27
CA ARG A 153 16.84 -2.91 6.78
C ARG A 153 15.33 -2.77 6.64
N GLY A 154 14.90 -1.68 6.02
CA GLY A 154 13.48 -1.38 5.83
C GLY A 154 12.79 -2.36 4.89
N VAL A 155 11.46 -2.38 4.99
CA VAL A 155 10.60 -3.20 4.13
C VAL A 155 9.60 -2.32 3.38
N PHE A 156 9.57 -2.46 2.06
CA PHE A 156 8.55 -1.86 1.20
C PHE A 156 7.48 -2.89 0.88
N SER A 157 6.23 -2.62 1.27
CA SER A 157 5.07 -3.47 1.01
C SER A 157 4.12 -2.81 0.01
N VAL A 158 3.69 -3.56 -1.00
CA VAL A 158 2.81 -3.06 -2.07
C VAL A 158 1.78 -4.11 -2.48
N VAL A 159 0.58 -3.66 -2.88
CA VAL A 159 -0.42 -4.49 -3.53
C VAL A 159 -0.56 -4.07 -4.99
N LEU A 160 -0.55 -5.05 -5.91
CA LEU A 160 -0.70 -4.80 -7.35
C LEU A 160 -1.66 -5.83 -7.98
N PRO A 161 -2.21 -5.55 -9.17
CA PRO A 161 -2.81 -6.57 -10.02
C PRO A 161 -1.79 -7.68 -10.31
N SER A 162 -2.25 -8.92 -10.36
CA SER A 162 -1.38 -10.09 -10.52
C SER A 162 -0.61 -10.12 -11.85
N ASP A 163 -1.15 -9.52 -12.90
CA ASP A 163 -0.50 -9.38 -14.20
C ASP A 163 0.70 -8.41 -14.18
N ALA A 164 0.66 -7.38 -13.33
CA ALA A 164 1.75 -6.44 -13.16
C ALA A 164 2.90 -6.97 -12.27
N GLY A 165 2.62 -7.97 -11.42
CA GLY A 165 3.55 -8.39 -10.36
C GLY A 165 4.91 -8.84 -10.87
N ARG A 166 4.97 -9.62 -11.97
CA ARG A 166 6.25 -10.12 -12.51
C ARG A 166 7.12 -8.99 -13.05
N ASP A 167 6.53 -8.07 -13.80
CA ASP A 167 7.25 -6.95 -14.38
C ASP A 167 7.73 -5.99 -13.30
N PHE A 168 6.92 -5.79 -12.25
CA PHE A 168 7.28 -4.99 -11.09
C PHE A 168 8.48 -5.57 -10.32
N ILE A 169 8.54 -6.90 -10.13
CA ILE A 169 9.70 -7.57 -9.51
C ILE A 169 10.97 -7.31 -10.33
N GLY A 170 10.89 -7.43 -11.67
CA GLY A 170 12.01 -7.15 -12.55
C GLY A 170 12.48 -5.69 -12.48
N LEU A 171 11.54 -4.75 -12.34
CA LEU A 171 11.81 -3.34 -12.17
C LEU A 171 12.45 -3.05 -10.81
N ALA A 172 11.88 -3.60 -9.72
CA ALA A 172 12.40 -3.45 -8.36
C ALA A 172 13.87 -3.93 -8.25
N LEU A 173 14.21 -5.04 -8.91
CA LEU A 173 15.58 -5.55 -8.94
C LEU A 173 16.56 -4.55 -9.58
N ARG A 174 16.15 -3.78 -10.59
CA ARG A 174 17.00 -2.71 -11.18
C ARG A 174 17.31 -1.61 -10.18
N HIS A 175 16.40 -1.35 -9.25
CA HIS A 175 16.57 -0.41 -8.13
C HIS A 175 17.22 -1.05 -6.90
N ARG A 176 17.76 -2.30 -7.00
CA ARG A 176 18.35 -3.05 -5.89
C ARG A 176 17.37 -3.27 -4.72
N LEU A 177 16.11 -3.43 -5.05
CA LEU A 177 15.06 -3.86 -4.12
C LEU A 177 14.78 -5.33 -4.41
N TYR A 178 15.06 -6.19 -3.42
CA TYR A 178 14.96 -7.63 -3.53
C TYR A 178 13.64 -8.12 -2.96
N LEU A 179 12.94 -8.95 -3.70
CA LEU A 179 11.69 -9.56 -3.24
C LEU A 179 11.97 -10.46 -2.04
N LYS A 180 11.38 -10.12 -0.89
CA LYS A 180 11.46 -10.87 0.36
C LYS A 180 10.33 -11.87 0.48
N ARG A 181 9.09 -11.41 0.23
CA ARG A 181 7.86 -12.21 0.34
C ARG A 181 6.83 -11.77 -0.70
N GLN A 182 6.07 -12.72 -1.21
CA GLN A 182 4.88 -12.43 -2.03
C GLN A 182 3.72 -13.35 -1.65
N THR A 183 2.49 -12.83 -1.74
CA THR A 183 1.27 -13.59 -1.53
C THR A 183 0.31 -13.35 -2.69
N TRP A 184 0.00 -14.42 -3.43
CA TRP A 184 -0.96 -14.39 -4.53
C TRP A 184 -2.37 -14.48 -3.99
N VAL A 185 -3.21 -13.47 -4.28
CA VAL A 185 -4.56 -13.38 -3.74
C VAL A 185 -5.58 -13.86 -4.75
N HIS A 186 -6.27 -14.92 -4.40
CA HIS A 186 -7.37 -15.53 -5.15
C HIS A 186 -8.71 -15.11 -4.55
N THR A 187 -9.68 -14.76 -5.39
CA THR A 187 -11.03 -14.45 -4.90
C THR A 187 -11.75 -15.71 -4.43
N LYS A 188 -11.53 -16.84 -5.14
CA LYS A 188 -12.15 -18.16 -4.88
C LYS A 188 -11.19 -19.27 -5.26
N PRO A 189 -11.39 -20.51 -4.74
CA PRO A 189 -10.61 -21.68 -5.16
C PRO A 189 -10.71 -21.91 -6.67
N GLY A 190 -9.59 -22.34 -7.28
CA GLY A 190 -9.54 -22.67 -8.71
C GLY A 190 -9.57 -21.47 -9.67
N ILE A 191 -9.69 -20.23 -9.18
CA ILE A 191 -9.61 -19.02 -9.99
C ILE A 191 -8.20 -18.45 -9.93
N ALA A 192 -7.68 -17.98 -11.06
CA ALA A 192 -6.39 -17.29 -11.11
C ALA A 192 -6.32 -16.10 -10.14
N PRO A 193 -5.16 -15.83 -9.53
CA PRO A 193 -5.03 -14.72 -8.58
C PRO A 193 -5.30 -13.40 -9.28
N LYS A 194 -6.00 -12.49 -8.60
CA LYS A 194 -6.30 -11.15 -9.12
C LYS A 194 -5.35 -10.08 -8.59
N ARG A 195 -4.73 -10.34 -7.43
CA ARG A 195 -3.78 -9.42 -6.79
C ARG A 195 -2.56 -10.19 -6.34
N VAL A 196 -1.48 -9.47 -6.18
CA VAL A 196 -0.28 -9.93 -5.49
C VAL A 196 0.12 -8.90 -4.45
N LEU A 197 0.37 -9.36 -3.24
CA LEU A 197 1.00 -8.59 -2.17
C LEU A 197 2.48 -8.90 -2.22
N MET A 198 3.33 -7.89 -2.21
CA MET A 198 4.78 -8.06 -2.33
C MET A 198 5.50 -7.22 -1.28
N ALA A 199 6.53 -7.78 -0.67
CA ALA A 199 7.44 -7.11 0.25
C ALA A 199 8.85 -7.14 -0.32
N PHE A 200 9.49 -5.98 -0.35
CA PHE A 200 10.85 -5.80 -0.86
C PHE A 200 11.75 -5.22 0.22
N THR A 201 13.05 -5.51 0.12
CA THR A 201 14.09 -4.98 1.00
C THR A 201 15.36 -4.66 0.18
N LYS A 202 16.26 -3.85 0.72
CA LYS A 202 17.57 -3.59 0.13
C LYS A 202 18.59 -4.70 0.43
N GLU A 203 18.33 -5.52 1.44
CA GLU A 203 19.18 -6.66 1.77
C GLU A 203 18.99 -7.80 0.77
N LEU A 204 20.09 -8.41 0.34
CA LEU A 204 20.04 -9.59 -0.52
C LEU A 204 19.33 -10.74 0.19
N VAL A 205 18.24 -11.21 -0.40
CA VAL A 205 17.45 -12.35 0.10
C VAL A 205 17.82 -13.60 -0.72
N PRO A 206 18.31 -14.68 -0.08
CA PRO A 206 18.70 -15.92 -0.80
C PRO A 206 17.54 -16.57 -1.55
N SER A 207 16.34 -16.51 -0.98
CA SER A 207 15.09 -16.99 -1.60
C SER A 207 13.92 -16.21 -1.06
N SER A 208 12.98 -15.82 -1.93
CA SER A 208 11.73 -15.17 -1.51
C SER A 208 10.70 -16.20 -1.04
N GLU A 209 9.93 -15.83 -0.03
CA GLU A 209 8.76 -16.60 0.40
C GLU A 209 7.59 -16.36 -0.56
N THR A 210 6.89 -17.44 -0.92
CA THR A 210 5.73 -17.37 -1.80
C THR A 210 4.55 -18.11 -1.20
N ASP A 211 3.45 -17.38 -1.00
CA ASP A 211 2.21 -17.88 -0.41
C ASP A 211 1.02 -17.62 -1.33
N HIS A 212 -0.10 -18.28 -1.01
CA HIS A 212 -1.39 -18.08 -1.64
C HIS A 212 -2.46 -17.79 -0.59
N LEU A 213 -3.26 -16.75 -0.81
CA LEU A 213 -4.40 -16.37 0.02
C LEU A 213 -5.68 -16.50 -0.82
N THR A 214 -6.62 -17.29 -0.38
CA THR A 214 -7.97 -17.31 -0.96
C THR A 214 -8.93 -16.50 -0.07
N ILE A 215 -9.69 -15.57 -0.65
CA ILE A 215 -10.61 -14.72 0.13
C ILE A 215 -11.86 -15.50 0.55
N GLU A 216 -12.55 -16.13 -0.40
CA GLU A 216 -13.76 -16.92 -0.16
C GLU A 216 -13.53 -18.40 -0.53
N THR A 217 -13.92 -19.31 0.34
CA THR A 217 -13.96 -20.75 0.04
C THR A 217 -15.24 -21.14 -0.68
N GLU A 218 -16.36 -20.53 -0.30
CA GLU A 218 -17.69 -20.66 -0.89
C GLU A 218 -18.33 -19.27 -0.98
N PRO A 219 -19.43 -19.08 -1.72
CA PRO A 219 -20.11 -17.77 -1.77
C PRO A 219 -20.47 -17.25 -0.39
N ARG A 220 -19.89 -16.10 -0.02
CA ARG A 220 -20.07 -15.42 1.29
C ARG A 220 -19.44 -16.16 2.49
N VAL A 221 -18.59 -17.14 2.26
CA VAL A 221 -17.82 -17.83 3.30
C VAL A 221 -16.34 -17.48 3.11
N HIS A 222 -15.79 -16.71 4.03
CA HIS A 222 -14.39 -16.35 3.99
C HIS A 222 -13.48 -17.51 4.42
N SER A 223 -12.29 -17.58 3.84
CA SER A 223 -11.29 -18.57 4.24
C SER A 223 -10.76 -18.31 5.65
N PRO A 224 -10.33 -19.33 6.40
CA PRO A 224 -9.69 -19.15 7.71
C PRO A 224 -8.47 -18.23 7.65
N GLU A 225 -7.67 -18.32 6.58
CA GLU A 225 -6.46 -17.53 6.37
C GLU A 225 -6.81 -16.05 6.15
N TYR A 226 -7.82 -15.75 5.34
CA TYR A 226 -8.31 -14.39 5.15
C TYR A 226 -8.89 -13.82 6.45
N LEU A 227 -9.71 -14.60 7.15
CA LEU A 227 -10.26 -14.21 8.46
C LEU A 227 -9.15 -13.90 9.46
N ALA A 228 -8.13 -14.75 9.54
CA ALA A 228 -6.98 -14.53 10.42
C ALA A 228 -6.25 -13.22 10.11
N LEU A 229 -6.13 -12.88 8.82
CA LEU A 229 -5.45 -11.65 8.37
C LEU A 229 -6.23 -10.39 8.74
N VAL A 230 -7.58 -10.39 8.60
CA VAL A 230 -8.38 -9.16 8.68
C VAL A 230 -9.25 -9.07 9.92
N LYS A 231 -9.27 -10.09 10.79
CA LYS A 231 -10.15 -10.19 11.97
C LYS A 231 -10.06 -8.99 12.93
N ASP A 232 -8.89 -8.36 13.04
CA ASP A 232 -8.68 -7.26 13.97
C ASP A 232 -9.23 -5.93 13.45
N PHE A 233 -9.64 -5.89 12.17
CA PHE A 233 -10.13 -4.71 11.49
C PHE A 233 -11.63 -4.73 11.25
N TYR A 234 -12.16 -5.75 10.56
CA TYR A 234 -13.56 -5.78 10.18
C TYR A 234 -14.52 -6.01 11.37
N LEU A 235 -15.63 -5.27 11.39
CA LEU A 235 -16.70 -5.43 12.40
C LEU A 235 -17.41 -6.78 12.28
N TYR A 236 -17.69 -7.18 11.05
CA TYR A 236 -18.41 -8.40 10.69
C TYR A 236 -17.63 -9.12 9.61
N LEU A 237 -17.41 -10.39 9.82
CA LEU A 237 -16.69 -11.30 8.94
C LEU A 237 -17.56 -12.52 8.63
#